data_b3f24f5d6914ef888cee991d3f612454
#
_entry.id   b3f24f5d6914ef888cee991d3f612454
#
_cell.length_a   1.000
_cell.length_b   1.000
_cell.length_c   1.000
_cell.angle_alpha   90.00
_cell.angle_beta   90.00
_cell.angle_gamma   90.00
#
_symmetry.space_group_name_H-M   'P 1'
#
loop_
_entity.id
_entity.type
_entity.pdbx_description
1 polymer ?
#
loop_
_entity_poly.entity_id
_entity_poly.type
_entity_poly.pdbx_seq_one_letter_code
_entity_poly.pdbx_strand_id
1 'polypeptide(L)'
;MGIYLDHNATTPLDARVSALLSEHREAGLGNPSSLHASGRRARALIDAARERLAAALGVHEEELVFTGGGTEAINLALIGRFEAGLARRVGLATIEHAAVAECARALERRGARLTWIPVDGQGKPRIEAEFEALLGCDLVSLPWANGEIGAVWPVAELAERLRSGGLRGALFSDLVQAIGRVPVDLGGAGIDLGAMSAHKLGGPPGVGVLYVRRGTKLAPRSFGGGQEGGLRPGTEDAA
;
A
#
# COMPACT_ATOMS: atom_id res chain seq x y z
N MET A 1 -13.15 17.57 -27.61
CA MET A 1 -12.86 16.63 -26.49
C MET A 1 -13.30 17.30 -25.21
N GLY A 2 -14.00 16.57 -24.33
CA GLY A 2 -14.35 17.11 -23.01
C GLY A 2 -13.12 17.22 -22.10
N ILE A 3 -13.17 18.12 -21.11
CA ILE A 3 -12.14 18.23 -20.08
C ILE A 3 -12.38 17.11 -19.05
N TYR A 4 -11.37 16.28 -18.78
CA TYR A 4 -11.42 15.23 -17.74
C TYR A 4 -10.93 15.80 -16.41
N LEU A 5 -11.80 15.79 -15.38
CA LEU A 5 -11.51 16.35 -14.06
C LEU A 5 -11.59 15.31 -12.91
N ASP A 6 -11.75 14.03 -13.22
CA ASP A 6 -11.93 12.96 -12.22
C ASP A 6 -10.64 12.18 -11.97
N HIS A 7 -9.52 12.89 -11.79
CA HIS A 7 -8.21 12.28 -11.54
C HIS A 7 -8.11 11.54 -10.20
N ASN A 8 -8.99 11.82 -9.26
CA ASN A 8 -9.04 11.10 -7.98
C ASN A 8 -9.69 9.72 -8.12
N ALA A 9 -10.60 9.52 -9.07
CA ALA A 9 -11.14 8.20 -9.36
C ALA A 9 -10.13 7.34 -10.15
N THR A 10 -9.52 7.90 -11.21
CA THR A 10 -8.42 7.31 -11.99
C THR A 10 -7.71 8.39 -12.79
N THR A 11 -6.47 8.17 -13.18
CA THR A 11 -5.77 9.04 -14.12
C THR A 11 -5.75 8.43 -15.52
N PRO A 12 -5.78 9.23 -16.60
CA PRO A 12 -5.44 8.73 -17.91
C PRO A 12 -4.06 8.07 -17.92
N LEU A 13 -3.91 7.01 -18.70
CA LEU A 13 -2.61 6.35 -18.86
C LEU A 13 -1.61 7.33 -19.51
N ASP A 14 -0.45 7.52 -18.88
CA ASP A 14 0.61 8.37 -19.43
C ASP A 14 1.13 7.79 -20.74
N ALA A 15 1.30 8.63 -21.77
CA ALA A 15 1.73 8.20 -23.09
C ALA A 15 3.09 7.49 -23.08
N ARG A 16 4.00 7.89 -22.18
CA ARG A 16 5.32 7.24 -21.99
C ARG A 16 5.14 5.83 -21.42
N VAL A 17 4.24 5.66 -20.45
CA VAL A 17 3.90 4.36 -19.87
C VAL A 17 3.25 3.48 -20.92
N SER A 18 2.30 4.01 -21.71
CA SER A 18 1.66 3.27 -22.80
C SER A 18 2.67 2.77 -23.84
N ALA A 19 3.62 3.61 -24.23
CA ALA A 19 4.68 3.24 -25.18
C ALA A 19 5.56 2.12 -24.62
N LEU A 20 5.99 2.23 -23.35
CA LEU A 20 6.81 1.22 -22.69
C LEU A 20 6.10 -0.14 -22.55
N LEU A 21 4.81 -0.14 -22.19
CA LEU A 21 4.00 -1.35 -22.13
C LEU A 21 3.89 -2.04 -23.50
N SER A 22 3.76 -1.27 -24.58
CA SER A 22 3.72 -1.82 -25.95
C SER A 22 5.06 -2.47 -26.31
N GLU A 23 6.17 -1.77 -26.05
CA GLU A 23 7.52 -2.28 -26.29
C GLU A 23 7.77 -3.60 -25.53
N HIS A 24 7.41 -3.66 -24.26
CA HIS A 24 7.61 -4.88 -23.45
C HIS A 24 6.75 -6.05 -23.95
N ARG A 25 5.49 -5.79 -24.36
CA ARG A 25 4.62 -6.85 -24.93
C ARG A 25 5.14 -7.39 -26.27
N GLU A 26 5.71 -6.54 -27.11
CA GLU A 26 6.32 -6.94 -28.38
C GLU A 26 7.66 -7.66 -28.22
N ALA A 27 8.34 -7.50 -27.08
CA ALA A 27 9.65 -8.09 -26.81
C ALA A 27 9.66 -9.63 -26.63
N GLY A 28 8.51 -10.29 -26.66
CA GLY A 28 8.41 -11.75 -26.53
C GLY A 28 8.95 -12.27 -25.20
N LEU A 29 8.51 -11.63 -24.10
CA LEU A 29 8.89 -11.99 -22.74
C LEU A 29 8.36 -13.39 -22.38
N GLY A 30 9.15 -14.13 -21.60
CA GLY A 30 8.76 -15.41 -21.03
C GLY A 30 8.29 -15.27 -19.58
N ASN A 31 8.01 -16.42 -18.96
CA ASN A 31 7.71 -16.44 -17.53
C ASN A 31 8.95 -16.01 -16.73
N PRO A 32 8.84 -15.01 -15.83
CA PRO A 32 9.97 -14.51 -15.02
C PRO A 32 10.64 -15.57 -14.12
N SER A 33 9.93 -16.67 -13.82
CA SER A 33 10.49 -17.80 -13.05
C SER A 33 11.29 -18.78 -13.90
N SER A 34 11.32 -18.63 -15.24
CA SER A 34 12.02 -19.55 -16.14
C SER A 34 13.50 -19.19 -16.31
N LEU A 35 14.35 -20.23 -16.39
CA LEU A 35 15.81 -20.06 -16.49
C LEU A 35 16.33 -19.79 -17.92
N HIS A 36 15.46 -19.87 -18.95
CA HIS A 36 15.85 -19.57 -20.33
C HIS A 36 15.90 -18.05 -20.60
N ALA A 37 16.47 -17.66 -21.75
CA ALA A 37 16.77 -16.25 -22.04
C ALA A 37 15.56 -15.31 -21.96
N SER A 38 14.38 -15.70 -22.48
CA SER A 38 13.17 -14.85 -22.40
C SER A 38 12.62 -14.72 -20.98
N GLY A 39 12.75 -15.77 -20.15
CA GLY A 39 12.40 -15.70 -18.72
C GLY A 39 13.34 -14.77 -17.95
N ARG A 40 14.65 -14.89 -18.19
CA ARG A 40 15.63 -13.97 -17.55
C ARG A 40 15.41 -12.51 -17.95
N ARG A 41 15.03 -12.25 -19.22
CA ARG A 41 14.68 -10.87 -19.65
C ARG A 41 13.47 -10.33 -18.87
N ALA A 42 12.42 -11.14 -18.76
CA ALA A 42 11.22 -10.75 -17.98
C ALA A 42 11.57 -10.48 -16.51
N ARG A 43 12.37 -11.34 -15.87
CA ARG A 43 12.84 -11.12 -14.50
C ARG A 43 13.62 -9.84 -14.36
N ALA A 44 14.57 -9.58 -15.27
CA ALA A 44 15.37 -8.36 -15.23
C ALA A 44 14.54 -7.06 -15.34
N LEU A 45 13.42 -7.08 -16.09
CA LEU A 45 12.50 -5.93 -16.15
C LEU A 45 11.80 -5.68 -14.82
N ILE A 46 11.32 -6.74 -14.16
CA ILE A 46 10.66 -6.64 -12.85
C ILE A 46 11.67 -6.13 -11.80
N ASP A 47 12.88 -6.69 -11.78
CA ASP A 47 13.92 -6.31 -10.83
C ASP A 47 14.33 -4.84 -11.04
N ALA A 48 14.52 -4.40 -12.28
CA ALA A 48 14.81 -3.00 -12.60
C ALA A 48 13.65 -2.04 -12.23
N ALA A 49 12.40 -2.47 -12.40
CA ALA A 49 11.25 -1.68 -11.96
C ALA A 49 11.20 -1.55 -10.43
N ARG A 50 11.48 -2.63 -9.70
CA ARG A 50 11.57 -2.67 -8.23
C ARG A 50 12.67 -1.75 -7.72
N GLU A 51 13.87 -1.83 -8.28
CA GLU A 51 15.02 -0.97 -7.96
C GLU A 51 14.68 0.51 -8.12
N ARG A 52 14.12 0.88 -9.29
CA ARG A 52 13.73 2.27 -9.56
C ARG A 52 12.67 2.78 -8.60
N LEU A 53 11.68 1.95 -8.30
CA LEU A 53 10.62 2.31 -7.37
C LEU A 53 11.14 2.44 -5.94
N ALA A 54 11.99 1.53 -5.48
CA ALA A 54 12.65 1.58 -4.19
C ALA A 54 13.47 2.87 -4.02
N ALA A 55 14.28 3.20 -5.04
CA ALA A 55 15.06 4.45 -5.06
C ALA A 55 14.16 5.70 -5.02
N ALA A 56 13.05 5.71 -5.76
CA ALA A 56 12.10 6.83 -5.78
C ALA A 56 11.36 7.02 -4.46
N LEU A 57 11.15 5.95 -3.69
CA LEU A 57 10.44 5.95 -2.41
C LEU A 57 11.39 6.05 -1.19
N GLY A 58 12.71 5.97 -1.40
CA GLY A 58 13.71 5.98 -0.32
C GLY A 58 13.66 4.74 0.57
N VAL A 59 13.37 3.56 0.00
CA VAL A 59 13.22 2.28 0.72
C VAL A 59 14.10 1.19 0.07
N HIS A 60 14.18 0.01 0.70
CA HIS A 60 14.86 -1.13 0.12
C HIS A 60 13.94 -1.92 -0.83
N GLU A 61 14.53 -2.57 -1.84
CA GLU A 61 13.80 -3.37 -2.82
C GLU A 61 12.99 -4.50 -2.18
N GLU A 62 13.54 -5.17 -1.17
CA GLU A 62 12.89 -6.26 -0.43
C GLU A 62 11.70 -5.80 0.40
N GLU A 63 11.52 -4.49 0.57
CA GLU A 63 10.38 -3.90 1.27
C GLU A 63 9.19 -3.64 0.35
N LEU A 64 9.32 -3.93 -0.95
CA LEU A 64 8.26 -3.74 -1.94
C LEU A 64 7.69 -5.07 -2.41
N VAL A 65 6.38 -5.20 -2.37
CA VAL A 65 5.60 -6.36 -2.86
C VAL A 65 4.66 -5.88 -3.95
N PHE A 66 4.84 -6.35 -5.19
CA PHE A 66 3.92 -6.03 -6.28
C PHE A 66 2.58 -6.75 -6.10
N THR A 67 1.49 -6.04 -6.37
CA THR A 67 0.11 -6.50 -6.21
C THR A 67 -0.73 -6.11 -7.42
N GLY A 68 -1.95 -6.62 -7.52
CA GLY A 68 -2.90 -6.28 -8.58
C GLY A 68 -3.62 -4.93 -8.37
N GLY A 69 -3.21 -4.13 -7.37
CA GLY A 69 -3.78 -2.80 -7.10
C GLY A 69 -3.78 -2.44 -5.63
N GLY A 70 -4.18 -1.20 -5.31
CA GLY A 70 -4.23 -0.71 -3.93
C GLY A 70 -5.14 -1.54 -3.02
N THR A 71 -6.29 -1.97 -3.51
CA THR A 71 -7.20 -2.83 -2.74
C THR A 71 -6.56 -4.16 -2.35
N GLU A 72 -5.81 -4.81 -3.25
CA GLU A 72 -5.08 -6.04 -2.91
C GLU A 72 -3.98 -5.76 -1.89
N ALA A 73 -3.21 -4.69 -2.06
CA ALA A 73 -2.17 -4.27 -1.13
C ALA A 73 -2.72 -4.00 0.28
N ILE A 74 -3.85 -3.27 0.40
CA ILE A 74 -4.55 -3.00 1.66
C ILE A 74 -4.99 -4.32 2.32
N ASN A 75 -5.64 -5.21 1.56
CA ASN A 75 -6.08 -6.50 2.08
C ASN A 75 -4.91 -7.38 2.53
N LEU A 76 -3.81 -7.41 1.75
CA LEU A 76 -2.61 -8.15 2.14
C LEU A 76 -2.01 -7.59 3.44
N ALA A 77 -1.97 -6.26 3.60
CA ALA A 77 -1.48 -5.62 4.82
C ALA A 77 -2.37 -5.97 6.05
N LEU A 78 -3.65 -5.63 6.01
CA LEU A 78 -4.53 -5.71 7.17
C LEU A 78 -4.87 -7.17 7.51
N ILE A 79 -5.32 -7.93 6.52
CA ILE A 79 -5.70 -9.33 6.76
C ILE A 79 -4.44 -10.19 6.98
N GLY A 80 -3.34 -9.92 6.27
CA GLY A 80 -2.07 -10.61 6.50
C GLY A 80 -1.55 -10.44 7.94
N ARG A 81 -1.68 -9.24 8.52
CA ARG A 81 -1.39 -9.00 9.94
C ARG A 81 -2.33 -9.78 10.86
N PHE A 82 -3.63 -9.79 10.55
CA PHE A 82 -4.61 -10.52 11.35
C PHE A 82 -4.36 -12.03 11.32
N GLU A 83 -4.11 -12.62 10.15
CA GLU A 83 -3.80 -14.05 9.99
C GLU A 83 -2.49 -14.43 10.69
N ALA A 84 -1.52 -13.53 10.73
CA ALA A 84 -0.30 -13.70 11.51
C ALA A 84 -0.53 -13.58 13.04
N GLY A 85 -1.76 -13.35 13.50
CA GLY A 85 -2.10 -13.18 14.92
C GLY A 85 -1.73 -11.80 15.49
N LEU A 86 -1.41 -10.82 14.64
CA LEU A 86 -0.80 -9.53 14.99
C LEU A 86 -1.70 -8.32 14.68
N ALA A 87 -3.03 -8.51 14.60
CA ALA A 87 -4.00 -7.42 14.42
C ALA A 87 -5.35 -7.78 15.05
N ARG A 88 -5.38 -8.01 16.36
CA ARG A 88 -6.61 -8.26 17.12
C ARG A 88 -7.28 -6.96 17.57
N ARG A 89 -6.52 -5.89 17.71
CA ARG A 89 -6.99 -4.54 18.02
C ARG A 89 -6.50 -3.61 16.91
N VAL A 90 -7.44 -2.98 16.20
CA VAL A 90 -7.16 -2.18 15.00
C VAL A 90 -7.72 -0.79 15.19
N GLY A 91 -6.83 0.21 15.16
CA GLY A 91 -7.19 1.62 15.09
C GLY A 91 -7.26 2.07 13.62
N LEU A 92 -8.25 2.87 13.24
CA LEU A 92 -8.36 3.39 11.88
C LEU A 92 -9.17 4.69 11.83
N ALA A 93 -8.88 5.53 10.83
CA ALA A 93 -9.59 6.79 10.65
C ALA A 93 -11.02 6.58 10.13
N THR A 94 -11.95 7.45 10.55
CA THR A 94 -13.33 7.43 10.05
C THR A 94 -13.44 7.83 8.57
N ILE A 95 -12.39 8.46 8.01
CA ILE A 95 -12.31 8.90 6.62
C ILE A 95 -11.44 7.97 5.75
N GLU A 96 -11.15 6.75 6.21
CA GLU A 96 -10.42 5.78 5.41
C GLU A 96 -11.16 5.44 4.11
N HIS A 97 -10.38 5.12 3.08
CA HIS A 97 -10.94 4.55 1.85
C HIS A 97 -11.75 3.27 2.14
N ALA A 98 -12.81 3.05 1.36
CA ALA A 98 -13.69 1.88 1.52
C ALA A 98 -12.93 0.54 1.61
N ALA A 99 -11.82 0.38 0.87
CA ALA A 99 -11.01 -0.84 0.92
C ALA A 99 -10.40 -1.08 2.31
N VAL A 100 -10.00 -0.03 3.04
CA VAL A 100 -9.50 -0.12 4.42
C VAL A 100 -10.66 -0.36 5.38
N ALA A 101 -11.71 0.45 5.30
CA ALA A 101 -12.86 0.39 6.21
C ALA A 101 -13.58 -0.97 6.13
N GLU A 102 -13.86 -1.46 4.92
CA GLU A 102 -14.54 -2.77 4.75
C GLU A 102 -13.63 -3.94 5.15
N CYS A 103 -12.31 -3.83 4.88
CA CYS A 103 -11.36 -4.81 5.36
C CYS A 103 -11.37 -4.86 6.91
N ALA A 104 -11.32 -3.72 7.58
CA ALA A 104 -11.38 -3.65 9.04
C ALA A 104 -12.69 -4.23 9.59
N ARG A 105 -13.85 -3.91 8.99
CA ARG A 105 -15.15 -4.50 9.36
C ARG A 105 -15.17 -6.02 9.15
N ALA A 106 -14.51 -6.52 8.10
CA ALA A 106 -14.35 -7.95 7.89
C ALA A 106 -13.52 -8.60 9.00
N LEU A 107 -12.47 -7.93 9.49
CA LEU A 107 -11.68 -8.38 10.64
C LEU A 107 -12.50 -8.34 11.94
N GLU A 108 -13.34 -7.32 12.13
CA GLU A 108 -14.24 -7.21 13.29
C GLU A 108 -15.20 -8.40 13.35
N ARG A 109 -15.83 -8.77 12.22
CA ARG A 109 -16.67 -9.99 12.14
C ARG A 109 -15.92 -11.28 12.47
N ARG A 110 -14.58 -11.26 12.41
CA ARG A 110 -13.68 -12.36 12.75
C ARG A 110 -13.07 -12.23 14.15
N GLY A 111 -13.58 -11.29 14.96
CA GLY A 111 -13.22 -11.10 16.37
C GLY A 111 -12.13 -10.06 16.64
N ALA A 112 -11.75 -9.23 15.66
CA ALA A 112 -10.95 -8.05 15.95
C ALA A 112 -11.79 -6.97 16.65
N ARG A 113 -11.13 -6.10 17.42
CA ARG A 113 -11.75 -4.92 18.04
C ARG A 113 -11.29 -3.69 17.26
N LEU A 114 -12.23 -2.82 16.87
CA LEU A 114 -11.93 -1.59 16.14
C LEU A 114 -11.98 -0.38 17.08
N THR A 115 -11.01 0.54 16.89
CA THR A 115 -11.00 1.88 17.48
C THR A 115 -11.01 2.87 16.33
N TRP A 116 -12.07 3.66 16.22
CA TRP A 116 -12.21 4.65 15.15
C TRP A 116 -11.62 6.00 15.57
N ILE A 117 -10.69 6.54 14.79
CA ILE A 117 -10.13 7.89 14.96
C ILE A 117 -11.09 8.88 14.32
N PRO A 118 -11.78 9.71 15.10
CA PRO A 118 -12.68 10.73 14.56
C PRO A 118 -11.88 11.85 13.88
N VAL A 119 -12.55 12.58 13.01
CA VAL A 119 -12.00 13.77 12.37
C VAL A 119 -12.84 15.01 12.69
N ASP A 120 -12.26 16.19 12.53
CA ASP A 120 -13.00 17.45 12.57
C ASP A 120 -13.70 17.75 11.24
N GLY A 121 -14.37 18.90 11.16
CA GLY A 121 -15.07 19.33 9.93
C GLY A 121 -14.15 19.64 8.73
N GLN A 122 -12.85 19.63 8.93
CA GLN A 122 -11.82 19.78 7.87
C GLN A 122 -11.12 18.44 7.55
N GLY A 123 -11.54 17.34 8.14
CA GLY A 123 -10.93 16.03 7.97
C GLY A 123 -9.60 15.84 8.71
N LYS A 124 -9.26 16.71 9.67
CA LYS A 124 -8.07 16.55 10.52
C LYS A 124 -8.31 15.53 11.62
N PRO A 125 -7.30 14.69 11.95
CA PRO A 125 -7.45 13.65 12.97
C PRO A 125 -7.63 14.26 14.36
N ARG A 126 -8.60 13.74 15.11
CA ARG A 126 -8.79 14.01 16.54
C ARG A 126 -8.24 12.87 17.37
N ILE A 127 -6.94 12.62 17.22
CA ILE A 127 -6.27 11.47 17.83
C ILE A 127 -6.28 11.50 19.35
N GLU A 128 -6.41 12.68 19.96
CA GLU A 128 -6.40 12.88 21.41
C GLU A 128 -7.53 12.10 22.11
N ALA A 129 -8.70 12.07 21.49
CA ALA A 129 -9.87 11.40 22.06
C ALA A 129 -9.68 9.89 22.23
N GLU A 130 -8.87 9.29 21.35
CA GLU A 130 -8.67 7.83 21.29
C GLU A 130 -7.21 7.43 21.57
N PHE A 131 -6.35 8.38 22.02
CA PHE A 131 -4.91 8.18 22.09
C PHE A 131 -4.53 6.94 22.91
N GLU A 132 -5.04 6.81 24.11
CA GLU A 132 -4.74 5.66 25.00
C GLU A 132 -5.23 4.34 24.41
N ALA A 133 -6.41 4.34 23.74
CA ALA A 133 -6.92 3.16 23.08
C ALA A 133 -6.04 2.76 21.88
N LEU A 134 -5.52 3.74 21.13
CA LEU A 134 -4.62 3.52 20.00
C LEU A 134 -3.27 2.95 20.43
N LEU A 135 -2.71 3.37 21.57
CA LEU A 135 -1.47 2.79 22.11
C LEU A 135 -1.61 1.29 22.38
N GLY A 136 -2.84 0.85 22.70
CA GLY A 136 -3.16 -0.55 22.87
C GLY A 136 -3.41 -1.33 21.56
N CYS A 137 -3.43 -0.70 20.39
CA CYS A 137 -3.69 -1.39 19.13
C CYS A 137 -2.49 -2.20 18.63
N ASP A 138 -2.79 -3.29 17.92
CA ASP A 138 -1.79 -4.13 17.27
C ASP A 138 -1.50 -3.64 15.83
N LEU A 139 -2.42 -2.86 15.26
CA LEU A 139 -2.33 -2.21 13.97
C LEU A 139 -3.09 -0.88 14.03
N VAL A 140 -2.47 0.20 13.54
CA VAL A 140 -3.14 1.51 13.39
C VAL A 140 -3.02 1.95 11.93
N SER A 141 -4.15 2.30 11.32
CA SER A 141 -4.24 2.82 9.96
C SER A 141 -4.43 4.34 9.98
N LEU A 142 -3.52 5.03 9.29
CA LEU A 142 -3.50 6.49 9.15
C LEU A 142 -3.51 6.82 7.65
N PRO A 143 -4.60 7.36 7.06
CA PRO A 143 -4.60 7.75 5.65
C PRO A 143 -3.61 8.88 5.43
N TRP A 144 -2.74 8.79 4.42
CA TRP A 144 -1.83 9.90 4.10
C TRP A 144 -2.56 11.07 3.47
N ALA A 145 -3.43 10.77 2.51
CA ALA A 145 -4.29 11.76 1.86
C ALA A 145 -5.65 11.13 1.54
N ASN A 146 -6.72 11.88 1.78
CA ASN A 146 -8.07 11.47 1.42
C ASN A 146 -8.46 12.06 0.06
N GLY A 147 -8.87 11.22 -0.88
CA GLY A 147 -9.19 11.61 -2.25
C GLY A 147 -10.57 12.28 -2.44
N GLU A 148 -11.45 12.25 -1.44
CA GLU A 148 -12.79 12.84 -1.52
C GLU A 148 -12.82 14.28 -1.01
N ILE A 149 -12.17 14.53 0.14
CA ILE A 149 -12.17 15.84 0.79
C ILE A 149 -10.85 16.60 0.69
N GLY A 150 -9.80 15.97 0.12
CA GLY A 150 -8.48 16.57 -0.06
C GLY A 150 -7.67 16.76 1.23
N ALA A 151 -8.10 16.16 2.36
CA ALA A 151 -7.34 16.23 3.60
C ALA A 151 -6.02 15.47 3.47
N VAL A 152 -4.92 16.10 3.88
CA VAL A 152 -3.58 15.50 3.98
C VAL A 152 -3.21 15.44 5.46
N TRP A 153 -2.84 14.25 5.93
CA TRP A 153 -2.49 14.04 7.33
C TRP A 153 -0.98 14.12 7.55
N PRO A 154 -0.52 14.65 8.69
CA PRO A 154 0.89 14.67 9.06
C PRO A 154 1.30 13.29 9.61
N VAL A 155 1.32 12.28 8.73
CA VAL A 155 1.47 10.86 9.13
C VAL A 155 2.77 10.62 9.88
N ALA A 156 3.89 11.26 9.49
CA ALA A 156 5.16 11.12 10.18
C ALA A 156 5.09 11.62 11.63
N GLU A 157 4.48 12.79 11.85
CA GLU A 157 4.31 13.37 13.21
C GLU A 157 3.37 12.50 14.06
N LEU A 158 2.29 11.99 13.47
CA LEU A 158 1.35 11.10 14.14
C LEU A 158 2.02 9.76 14.50
N ALA A 159 2.81 9.21 13.59
CA ALA A 159 3.58 7.99 13.82
C ALA A 159 4.58 8.17 14.96
N GLU A 160 5.36 9.26 14.94
CA GLU A 160 6.31 9.60 16.00
C GLU A 160 5.60 9.73 17.36
N ARG A 161 4.48 10.46 17.39
CA ARG A 161 3.70 10.66 18.61
C ARG A 161 3.17 9.36 19.19
N LEU A 162 2.61 8.48 18.34
CA LEU A 162 2.13 7.15 18.77
C LEU A 162 3.28 6.27 19.26
N ARG A 163 4.43 6.28 18.57
CA ARG A 163 5.62 5.52 18.98
C ARG A 163 6.17 6.02 20.32
N SER A 164 6.31 7.33 20.48
CA SER A 164 6.77 7.96 21.73
C SER A 164 5.80 7.71 22.88
N GLY A 165 4.50 7.62 22.61
CA GLY A 165 3.46 7.23 23.57
C GLY A 165 3.51 5.76 23.96
N GLY A 166 4.23 4.91 23.23
CA GLY A 166 4.41 3.49 23.55
C GLY A 166 3.69 2.51 22.63
N LEU A 167 3.15 2.95 21.48
CA LEU A 167 2.56 2.05 20.49
C LEU A 167 3.58 1.00 20.04
N ARG A 168 3.25 -0.29 20.23
CA ARG A 168 4.04 -1.46 19.77
C ARG A 168 3.48 -2.09 18.51
N GLY A 169 2.21 -1.80 18.18
CA GLY A 169 1.53 -2.28 16.98
C GLY A 169 2.14 -1.72 15.70
N ALA A 170 1.81 -2.33 14.56
CA ALA A 170 2.23 -1.81 13.25
C ALA A 170 1.45 -0.55 12.87
N LEU A 171 2.11 0.33 12.10
CA LEU A 171 1.48 1.49 11.47
C LEU A 171 1.32 1.22 9.98
N PHE A 172 0.09 1.29 9.49
CA PHE A 172 -0.25 1.21 8.07
C PHE A 172 -0.69 2.58 7.56
N SER A 173 -0.36 2.90 6.31
CA SER A 173 -0.91 4.08 5.64
C SER A 173 -1.42 3.74 4.24
N ASP A 174 -2.62 4.22 3.91
CA ASP A 174 -3.08 4.28 2.53
C ASP A 174 -2.40 5.48 1.84
N LEU A 175 -1.52 5.16 0.88
CA LEU A 175 -0.71 6.10 0.11
C LEU A 175 -1.27 6.34 -1.29
N VAL A 176 -2.39 5.69 -1.64
CA VAL A 176 -2.92 5.68 -3.02
C VAL A 176 -3.20 7.09 -3.54
N GLN A 177 -3.61 8.01 -2.69
CA GLN A 177 -3.84 9.41 -3.07
C GLN A 177 -2.67 10.35 -2.76
N ALA A 178 -1.60 9.85 -2.14
CA ALA A 178 -0.46 10.67 -1.71
C ALA A 178 0.72 10.59 -2.69
N ILE A 179 1.13 9.38 -3.08
CA ILE A 179 2.30 9.16 -3.94
C ILE A 179 2.14 9.91 -5.27
N GLY A 180 3.18 10.69 -5.63
CA GLY A 180 3.21 11.50 -6.84
C GLY A 180 2.37 12.78 -6.80
N ARG A 181 1.67 13.08 -5.67
CA ARG A 181 0.83 14.28 -5.49
C ARG A 181 1.29 15.18 -4.36
N VAL A 182 1.74 14.58 -3.27
CA VAL A 182 2.34 15.28 -2.14
C VAL A 182 3.68 14.65 -1.78
N PRO A 183 4.58 15.37 -1.11
CA PRO A 183 5.83 14.76 -0.62
C PRO A 183 5.55 13.60 0.33
N VAL A 184 6.19 12.47 0.09
CA VAL A 184 6.10 11.27 0.93
C VAL A 184 7.53 10.75 1.14
N ASP A 185 7.99 10.79 2.38
CA ASP A 185 9.22 10.13 2.82
C ASP A 185 8.85 8.84 3.56
N LEU A 186 8.79 7.72 2.84
CA LEU A 186 8.44 6.43 3.42
C LEU A 186 9.47 5.95 4.44
N GLY A 187 10.74 6.15 4.16
CA GLY A 187 11.84 5.72 5.03
C GLY A 187 11.79 6.41 6.40
N GLY A 188 11.53 7.73 6.39
CA GLY A 188 11.48 8.56 7.60
C GLY A 188 10.11 8.62 8.29
N ALA A 189 9.03 8.25 7.62
CA ALA A 189 7.67 8.44 8.14
C ALA A 189 7.30 7.56 9.36
N GLY A 190 8.13 6.56 9.71
CA GLY A 190 7.85 5.71 10.87
C GLY A 190 6.72 4.70 10.67
N ILE A 191 6.16 4.56 9.46
CA ILE A 191 5.16 3.54 9.13
C ILE A 191 5.82 2.19 8.81
N ASP A 192 5.07 1.11 8.99
CA ASP A 192 5.54 -0.27 8.75
C ASP A 192 4.96 -0.86 7.46
N LEU A 193 3.82 -0.35 7.03
CA LEU A 193 3.07 -0.84 5.87
C LEU A 193 2.47 0.34 5.09
N GLY A 194 2.49 0.26 3.76
CA GLY A 194 1.92 1.31 2.91
C GLY A 194 1.37 0.77 1.59
N ALA A 195 0.15 1.12 1.23
CA ALA A 195 -0.48 0.66 -0.01
C ALA A 195 -0.46 1.73 -1.10
N MET A 196 -0.12 1.34 -2.33
CA MET A 196 -0.03 2.22 -3.50
C MET A 196 -0.75 1.61 -4.70
N SER A 197 -1.14 2.43 -5.68
CA SER A 197 -1.82 1.98 -6.89
C SER A 197 -1.40 2.80 -8.10
N ALA A 198 -1.00 2.11 -9.19
CA ALA A 198 -0.44 2.75 -10.38
C ALA A 198 -1.46 3.63 -11.13
N HIS A 199 -2.74 3.23 -11.20
CA HIS A 199 -3.75 3.97 -11.96
C HIS A 199 -4.08 5.36 -11.39
N LYS A 200 -3.57 5.71 -10.23
CA LYS A 200 -3.66 7.07 -9.65
C LYS A 200 -2.48 7.96 -10.06
N LEU A 201 -1.47 7.38 -10.75
CA LEU A 201 -0.19 8.01 -11.12
C LEU A 201 0.06 8.01 -12.63
N GLY A 202 -0.96 7.80 -13.46
CA GLY A 202 -0.78 7.64 -14.90
C GLY A 202 -0.32 6.24 -15.33
N GLY A 203 -0.29 5.27 -14.42
CA GLY A 203 -0.06 3.86 -14.71
C GLY A 203 -1.34 3.12 -15.06
N PRO A 204 -1.25 1.85 -15.48
CA PRO A 204 -2.40 1.04 -15.80
C PRO A 204 -3.16 0.59 -14.53
N PRO A 205 -4.48 0.31 -14.63
CA PRO A 205 -5.17 -0.48 -13.62
C PRO A 205 -4.58 -1.89 -13.56
N GLY A 206 -4.77 -2.59 -12.45
CA GLY A 206 -4.23 -3.94 -12.26
C GLY A 206 -2.81 -3.99 -11.71
N VAL A 207 -2.22 -2.84 -11.35
CA VAL A 207 -0.90 -2.74 -10.72
C VAL A 207 -0.99 -1.92 -9.44
N GLY A 208 -0.45 -2.49 -8.38
CA GLY A 208 -0.27 -1.83 -7.09
C GLY A 208 1.00 -2.31 -6.40
N VAL A 209 1.31 -1.70 -5.28
CA VAL A 209 2.48 -2.06 -4.46
C VAL A 209 2.10 -1.99 -3.00
N LEU A 210 2.55 -2.97 -2.23
CA LEU A 210 2.57 -2.91 -0.77
C LEU A 210 4.02 -2.66 -0.32
N TYR A 211 4.25 -1.58 0.40
CA TYR A 211 5.45 -1.38 1.19
C TYR A 211 5.33 -2.20 2.48
N VAL A 212 6.35 -2.98 2.79
CA VAL A 212 6.46 -3.79 4.01
C VAL A 212 7.83 -3.52 4.62
N ARG A 213 7.88 -2.71 5.67
CA ARG A 213 9.14 -2.41 6.36
C ARG A 213 9.82 -3.70 6.80
N ARG A 214 11.13 -3.79 6.62
CA ARG A 214 11.93 -4.95 7.05
C ARG A 214 11.62 -5.32 8.51
N GLY A 215 11.36 -6.61 8.75
CA GLY A 215 10.95 -7.13 10.06
C GLY A 215 9.45 -7.12 10.34
N THR A 216 8.64 -6.46 9.50
CA THR A 216 7.18 -6.50 9.63
C THR A 216 6.63 -7.83 9.15
N LYS A 217 6.00 -8.59 10.04
CA LYS A 217 5.48 -9.92 9.74
C LYS A 217 4.08 -9.84 9.10
N LEU A 218 3.90 -10.55 8.01
CA LEU A 218 2.62 -10.76 7.31
C LEU A 218 2.43 -12.25 7.02
N ALA A 219 1.20 -12.73 7.07
CA ALA A 219 0.80 -13.99 6.47
C ALA A 219 0.35 -13.75 5.01
N PRO A 220 0.66 -14.66 4.07
CA PRO A 220 0.17 -14.55 2.71
C PRO A 220 -1.36 -14.71 2.67
N ARG A 221 -2.00 -14.05 1.68
CA ARG A 221 -3.46 -14.14 1.44
C ARG A 221 -3.84 -15.19 0.40
N SER A 222 -2.90 -15.54 -0.44
CA SER A 222 -3.00 -16.59 -1.46
C SER A 222 -1.80 -17.50 -1.35
N PHE A 223 -1.94 -18.74 -1.82
CA PHE A 223 -0.92 -19.75 -1.68
C PHE A 223 -0.49 -20.24 -3.06
N GLY A 224 0.82 -20.46 -3.26
CA GLY A 224 1.37 -20.84 -4.55
C GLY A 224 2.90 -20.88 -4.55
N GLY A 225 3.52 -20.37 -5.61
CA GLY A 225 4.97 -20.26 -5.75
C GLY A 225 5.60 -19.19 -4.83
N GLY A 226 6.93 -19.04 -4.96
CA GLY A 226 7.69 -18.11 -4.12
C GLY A 226 7.76 -16.67 -4.64
N GLN A 227 6.89 -16.27 -5.59
CA GLN A 227 6.87 -14.90 -6.10
C GLN A 227 6.59 -13.91 -4.98
N GLU A 228 7.15 -12.70 -5.11
CA GLU A 228 7.01 -11.64 -4.12
C GLU A 228 7.34 -12.09 -2.69
N GLY A 229 8.41 -12.86 -2.52
CA GLY A 229 8.82 -13.40 -1.23
C GLY A 229 7.81 -14.37 -0.60
N GLY A 230 6.92 -14.96 -1.40
CA GLY A 230 5.85 -15.85 -0.95
C GLY A 230 4.62 -15.12 -0.40
N LEU A 231 4.65 -13.78 -0.33
CA LEU A 231 3.51 -12.98 0.15
C LEU A 231 2.41 -12.83 -0.90
N ARG A 232 2.82 -12.77 -2.19
CA ARG A 232 1.89 -12.65 -3.31
C ARG A 232 2.31 -13.59 -4.44
N PRO A 233 2.01 -14.90 -4.33
CA PRO A 233 2.31 -15.88 -5.36
C PRO A 233 1.48 -15.66 -6.63
N GLY A 234 1.94 -16.21 -7.72
CA GLY A 234 1.35 -16.12 -9.06
C GLY A 234 2.31 -15.49 -10.06
N THR A 235 2.21 -15.90 -11.33
CA THR A 235 3.08 -15.41 -12.39
C THR A 235 2.99 -13.89 -12.48
N GLU A 236 4.14 -13.24 -12.39
CA GLU A 236 4.27 -11.78 -12.44
C GLU A 236 4.13 -11.30 -13.89
N ASP A 237 3.43 -10.19 -14.10
CA ASP A 237 3.41 -9.47 -15.37
C ASP A 237 4.69 -8.60 -15.45
N ALA A 238 5.49 -8.81 -16.50
CA ALA A 238 6.75 -8.07 -16.72
C ALA A 238 6.59 -6.88 -17.70
N ALA A 239 5.36 -6.61 -18.15
CA ALA A 239 5.06 -5.47 -19.03
C ALA A 239 4.56 -4.24 -18.29
#